data_73c2008618cb518e553968f857f14eab
#
_entry.id   73c2008618cb518e553968f857f14eab
#
_cell.length_a   1.000
_cell.length_b   1.000
_cell.length_c   1.000
_cell.angle_alpha   90.00
_cell.angle_beta   90.00
_cell.angle_gamma   90.00
#
_symmetry.space_group_name_H-M   'P 1'
#
loop_
_entity.id
_entity.type
_entity.pdbx_description
1 polymer ?
#
loop_
_entity_poly.entity_id
_entity_poly.type
_entity_poly.pdbx_seq_one_letter_code
_entity_poly.pdbx_strand_id
1 'polypeptide(L)'
;MPHGGTLTLTASNMMLDEHYVGMNPEASLGPHVLIQVEDTGTGIPPAVLDRIFEPFFTTKELGKGTGLGLSTTLGIIKSHGGFIRVYSEAGMGTKFSVYLPAQTITETAHDAPAQIELPRGHGELILVIDDETAVRQITRHTLEAFGYRVLLAADGTEAVALFASRMQEVAAVLTDMMMPVMDGPMTIMVLRRMQPQVHILAASGLSTSGMVEKAASAGVRHFLLKPYTAEVMLQALKKTLQD
;
A
#
# COMPACT_ATOMS: atom_id res chain seq x y z
N MET A 1 -14.86 11.79 16.04
CA MET A 1 -14.04 12.98 16.37
C MET A 1 -14.69 13.79 17.51
N PRO A 2 -14.65 13.30 18.75
CA PRO A 2 -15.35 13.96 19.88
C PRO A 2 -14.75 15.33 20.25
N HIS A 3 -13.51 15.58 19.87
CA HIS A 3 -12.83 16.85 20.15
C HIS A 3 -12.62 17.73 18.91
N GLY A 4 -13.39 17.50 17.86
CA GLY A 4 -13.17 18.11 16.56
C GLY A 4 -12.11 17.37 15.74
N GLY A 5 -11.66 17.99 14.66
CA GLY A 5 -10.66 17.41 13.75
C GLY A 5 -10.97 17.76 12.30
N THR A 6 -10.20 17.17 11.39
CA THR A 6 -10.37 17.35 9.95
C THR A 6 -10.96 16.09 9.34
N LEU A 7 -11.98 16.26 8.49
CA LEU A 7 -12.50 15.22 7.61
C LEU A 7 -12.14 15.61 6.18
N THR A 8 -11.38 14.73 5.51
CA THR A 8 -10.95 14.91 4.13
C THR A 8 -11.70 13.94 3.23
N LEU A 9 -12.29 14.45 2.17
CA LEU A 9 -12.96 13.65 1.13
C LEU A 9 -12.24 13.89 -0.19
N THR A 10 -11.80 12.80 -0.84
CA THR A 10 -11.17 12.85 -2.16
C THR A 10 -11.80 11.83 -3.10
N ALA A 11 -11.77 12.14 -4.40
CA ALA A 11 -12.19 11.21 -5.43
C ALA A 11 -11.19 11.27 -6.60
N SER A 12 -10.86 10.10 -7.17
CA SER A 12 -9.94 10.00 -8.31
C SER A 12 -10.30 8.79 -9.18
N ASN A 13 -9.90 8.85 -10.45
CA ASN A 13 -9.93 7.68 -11.31
C ASN A 13 -8.69 6.83 -11.07
N MET A 14 -8.89 5.51 -11.06
CA MET A 14 -7.81 4.55 -10.84
C MET A 14 -7.98 3.35 -11.76
N MET A 15 -6.89 2.91 -12.38
CA MET A 15 -6.84 1.66 -13.14
C MET A 15 -6.27 0.59 -12.23
N LEU A 16 -7.04 -0.46 -11.97
CA LEU A 16 -6.59 -1.63 -11.20
C LEU A 16 -6.04 -2.68 -12.14
N ASP A 17 -4.78 -3.01 -11.95
CA ASP A 17 -4.04 -4.01 -12.73
C ASP A 17 -3.99 -5.38 -12.02
N GLU A 18 -3.38 -6.37 -12.66
CA GLU A 18 -3.22 -7.72 -12.12
C GLU A 18 -2.42 -7.73 -10.81
N HIS A 19 -1.45 -6.83 -10.68
CA HIS A 19 -0.65 -6.71 -9.45
C HIS A 19 -1.52 -6.27 -8.28
N TYR A 20 -2.36 -5.24 -8.49
CA TYR A 20 -3.28 -4.77 -7.47
C TYR A 20 -4.29 -5.84 -7.07
N VAL A 21 -4.90 -6.52 -8.06
CA VAL A 21 -5.87 -7.60 -7.82
C VAL A 21 -5.23 -8.77 -7.09
N GLY A 22 -3.98 -9.11 -7.43
CA GLY A 22 -3.24 -10.16 -6.72
C GLY A 22 -3.03 -9.88 -5.23
N MET A 23 -2.85 -8.62 -4.87
CA MET A 23 -2.76 -8.19 -3.45
C MET A 23 -4.14 -8.00 -2.79
N ASN A 24 -5.21 -7.91 -3.57
CA ASN A 24 -6.55 -7.59 -3.08
C ASN A 24 -7.58 -8.51 -3.74
N PRO A 25 -7.87 -9.69 -3.16
CA PRO A 25 -8.76 -10.69 -3.77
C PRO A 25 -10.19 -10.21 -4.06
N GLU A 26 -10.66 -9.15 -3.38
CA GLU A 26 -11.97 -8.55 -3.61
C GLU A 26 -11.98 -7.56 -4.79
N ALA A 27 -10.80 -7.17 -5.29
CA ALA A 27 -10.67 -6.22 -6.38
C ALA A 27 -10.91 -6.89 -7.73
N SER A 28 -11.46 -6.13 -8.69
CA SER A 28 -11.59 -6.53 -10.10
C SER A 28 -10.64 -5.71 -10.97
N LEU A 29 -10.22 -6.31 -12.09
CA LEU A 29 -9.39 -5.60 -13.08
C LEU A 29 -10.16 -4.46 -13.75
N GLY A 30 -9.46 -3.42 -14.15
CA GLY A 30 -10.00 -2.35 -14.99
C GLY A 30 -10.19 -1.02 -14.28
N PRO A 31 -10.91 -0.08 -14.93
CA PRO A 31 -11.10 1.28 -14.41
C PRO A 31 -12.04 1.31 -13.22
N HIS A 32 -11.65 2.07 -12.20
CA HIS A 32 -12.41 2.28 -10.97
C HIS A 32 -12.42 3.77 -10.60
N VAL A 33 -13.47 4.19 -9.91
CA VAL A 33 -13.48 5.43 -9.14
C VAL A 33 -13.09 5.08 -7.72
N LEU A 34 -12.03 5.71 -7.21
CA LEU A 34 -11.60 5.64 -5.82
C LEU A 34 -12.17 6.84 -5.07
N ILE A 35 -12.97 6.59 -4.04
CA ILE A 35 -13.45 7.60 -3.10
C ILE A 35 -12.78 7.33 -1.76
N GLN A 36 -12.09 8.32 -1.22
CA GLN A 36 -11.44 8.21 0.08
C GLN A 36 -12.07 9.19 1.07
N VAL A 37 -12.35 8.67 2.26
CA VAL A 37 -12.85 9.43 3.41
C VAL A 37 -11.85 9.23 4.54
N GLU A 38 -11.18 10.30 4.94
CA GLU A 38 -10.13 10.27 5.96
C GLU A 38 -10.44 11.25 7.08
N ASP A 39 -10.37 10.78 8.32
CA ASP A 39 -10.57 11.60 9.51
C ASP A 39 -9.33 11.58 10.42
N THR A 40 -9.17 12.65 11.19
CA THR A 40 -8.13 12.78 12.23
C THR A 40 -8.69 12.50 13.61
N GLY A 41 -9.63 11.56 13.71
CA GLY A 41 -10.31 11.21 14.96
C GLY A 41 -9.53 10.25 15.85
N THR A 42 -10.27 9.54 16.70
CA THR A 42 -9.68 8.60 17.67
C THR A 42 -9.18 7.30 17.05
N GLY A 43 -9.46 7.06 15.77
CA GLY A 43 -9.16 5.80 15.10
C GLY A 43 -9.96 4.62 15.63
N ILE A 44 -9.67 3.44 15.10
CA ILE A 44 -10.32 2.17 15.43
C ILE A 44 -9.23 1.22 15.96
N PRO A 45 -9.40 0.66 17.16
CA PRO A 45 -8.44 -0.31 17.68
C PRO A 45 -8.37 -1.56 16.80
N PRO A 46 -7.18 -2.18 16.62
CA PRO A 46 -7.02 -3.39 15.78
C PRO A 46 -7.95 -4.53 16.20
N ALA A 47 -8.19 -4.71 17.49
CA ALA A 47 -9.04 -5.77 18.02
C ALA A 47 -10.51 -5.75 17.55
N VAL A 48 -10.97 -4.61 17.00
CA VAL A 48 -12.35 -4.47 16.49
C VAL A 48 -12.42 -4.16 15.01
N LEU A 49 -11.27 -3.92 14.36
CA LEU A 49 -11.21 -3.51 12.97
C LEU A 49 -11.85 -4.55 12.02
N ASP A 50 -11.63 -5.83 12.27
CA ASP A 50 -12.21 -6.92 11.48
C ASP A 50 -13.73 -7.05 11.63
N ARG A 51 -14.28 -6.46 12.71
CA ARG A 51 -15.69 -6.59 13.08
C ARG A 51 -16.54 -5.39 12.74
N ILE A 52 -15.97 -4.28 12.30
CA ILE A 52 -16.69 -3.02 12.05
C ILE A 52 -17.79 -3.14 10.98
N PHE A 53 -17.69 -4.16 10.10
CA PHE A 53 -18.68 -4.45 9.07
C PHE A 53 -19.70 -5.53 9.48
N GLU A 54 -19.58 -6.12 10.67
CA GLU A 54 -20.59 -7.05 11.19
C GLU A 54 -21.91 -6.29 11.46
N PRO A 55 -23.07 -6.80 11.03
CA PRO A 55 -24.35 -6.21 11.38
C PRO A 55 -24.53 -6.13 12.89
N PHE A 56 -25.06 -5.00 13.36
CA PHE A 56 -25.29 -4.68 14.76
C PHE A 56 -24.04 -4.48 15.63
N PHE A 57 -22.84 -4.63 15.08
CA PHE A 57 -21.62 -4.34 15.80
C PHE A 57 -21.46 -2.85 16.05
N THR A 58 -21.26 -2.45 17.29
CA THR A 58 -21.01 -1.07 17.69
C THR A 58 -20.15 -1.00 18.95
N THR A 59 -19.24 -0.04 18.98
CA THR A 59 -18.46 0.31 20.18
C THR A 59 -19.11 1.43 20.98
N LYS A 60 -20.24 1.98 20.52
CA LYS A 60 -21.01 3.02 21.22
C LYS A 60 -21.90 2.41 22.28
N GLU A 61 -22.23 3.23 23.30
CA GLU A 61 -23.17 2.85 24.35
C GLU A 61 -24.53 2.41 23.78
N LEU A 62 -25.23 1.54 24.51
CA LEU A 62 -26.57 1.08 24.13
C LEU A 62 -27.48 2.27 23.80
N GLY A 63 -28.08 2.21 22.60
CA GLY A 63 -29.00 3.25 22.09
C GLY A 63 -28.32 4.40 21.36
N LYS A 64 -26.98 4.53 21.36
CA LYS A 64 -26.25 5.58 20.64
C LYS A 64 -25.70 5.16 19.27
N GLY A 65 -25.91 3.91 18.87
CA GLY A 65 -25.53 3.39 17.56
C GLY A 65 -26.29 2.12 17.22
N THR A 66 -26.80 2.03 15.99
CA THR A 66 -27.52 0.85 15.50
C THR A 66 -26.61 -0.28 15.07
N GLY A 67 -25.32 -0.01 14.85
CA GLY A 67 -24.35 -0.96 14.29
C GLY A 67 -24.65 -1.41 12.85
N LEU A 68 -25.60 -0.73 12.16
CA LEU A 68 -26.00 -1.11 10.80
C LEU A 68 -25.34 -0.27 9.71
N GLY A 69 -24.78 0.90 10.04
CA GLY A 69 -24.28 1.85 9.03
C GLY A 69 -23.21 1.27 8.13
N LEU A 70 -22.12 0.74 8.70
CA LEU A 70 -20.99 0.21 7.92
C LEU A 70 -21.35 -1.10 7.20
N SER A 71 -22.14 -1.99 7.82
CA SER A 71 -22.59 -3.22 7.16
C SER A 71 -23.48 -2.93 5.95
N THR A 72 -24.41 -1.96 6.07
CA THR A 72 -25.23 -1.49 4.95
C THR A 72 -24.38 -0.86 3.86
N THR A 73 -23.41 0.00 4.24
CA THR A 73 -22.48 0.62 3.29
C THR A 73 -21.69 -0.44 2.52
N LEU A 74 -21.16 -1.45 3.19
CA LEU A 74 -20.46 -2.57 2.55
C LEU A 74 -21.39 -3.32 1.58
N GLY A 75 -22.64 -3.59 1.98
CA GLY A 75 -23.64 -4.24 1.12
C GLY A 75 -23.94 -3.43 -0.14
N ILE A 76 -24.10 -2.12 -0.02
CA ILE A 76 -24.31 -1.21 -1.16
C ILE A 76 -23.10 -1.23 -2.09
N ILE A 77 -21.89 -1.08 -1.57
CA ILE A 77 -20.67 -1.09 -2.37
C ILE A 77 -20.52 -2.41 -3.12
N LYS A 78 -20.71 -3.55 -2.45
CA LYS A 78 -20.66 -4.89 -3.08
C LYS A 78 -21.75 -5.10 -4.14
N SER A 79 -22.95 -4.59 -3.94
CA SER A 79 -24.02 -4.68 -4.95
C SER A 79 -23.72 -3.89 -6.24
N HIS A 80 -22.82 -2.91 -6.16
CA HIS A 80 -22.29 -2.16 -7.31
C HIS A 80 -20.98 -2.74 -7.86
N GLY A 81 -20.61 -3.96 -7.46
CA GLY A 81 -19.36 -4.60 -7.90
C GLY A 81 -18.09 -3.97 -7.33
N GLY A 82 -18.24 -3.10 -6.33
CA GLY A 82 -17.12 -2.43 -5.68
C GLY A 82 -16.63 -3.14 -4.43
N PHE A 83 -15.58 -2.61 -3.84
CA PHE A 83 -15.03 -3.07 -2.58
C PHE A 83 -14.56 -1.89 -1.72
N ILE A 84 -14.33 -2.14 -0.43
CA ILE A 84 -13.90 -1.14 0.53
C ILE A 84 -12.67 -1.62 1.27
N ARG A 85 -11.73 -0.69 1.50
CA ARG A 85 -10.58 -0.86 2.37
C ARG A 85 -10.66 0.12 3.51
N VAL A 86 -10.27 -0.34 4.68
CA VAL A 86 -10.19 0.49 5.88
C VAL A 86 -8.78 0.44 6.41
N TYR A 87 -8.26 1.59 6.65
CA TYR A 87 -7.04 1.76 7.41
C TYR A 87 -7.34 2.62 8.63
N SER A 88 -6.92 2.18 9.80
CA SER A 88 -7.12 2.95 11.02
C SER A 88 -6.05 2.64 12.05
N GLU A 89 -5.63 3.66 12.77
CA GLU A 89 -4.71 3.56 13.90
C GLU A 89 -5.30 4.31 15.09
N ALA A 90 -5.27 3.68 16.25
CA ALA A 90 -5.81 4.27 17.46
C ALA A 90 -5.08 5.60 17.80
N GLY A 91 -5.82 6.67 17.93
CA GLY A 91 -5.31 8.01 18.18
C GLY A 91 -4.90 8.81 16.93
N MET A 92 -4.88 8.21 15.75
CA MET A 92 -4.41 8.85 14.50
C MET A 92 -5.53 9.10 13.50
N GLY A 93 -6.69 8.45 13.66
CA GLY A 93 -7.82 8.59 12.77
C GLY A 93 -8.10 7.35 11.92
N THR A 94 -9.00 7.51 10.95
CA THR A 94 -9.45 6.41 10.08
C THR A 94 -9.52 6.87 8.65
N LYS A 95 -9.14 6.00 7.73
CA LYS A 95 -9.25 6.17 6.28
C LYS A 95 -10.05 5.04 5.68
N PHE A 96 -11.18 5.36 5.07
CA PHE A 96 -11.97 4.47 4.24
C PHE A 96 -11.67 4.74 2.77
N SER A 97 -11.37 3.68 2.02
CA SER A 97 -11.12 3.73 0.58
C SER A 97 -12.17 2.86 -0.11
N VAL A 98 -13.08 3.49 -0.83
CA VAL A 98 -14.16 2.84 -1.57
C VAL A 98 -13.80 2.81 -3.04
N TYR A 99 -13.82 1.63 -3.63
CA TYR A 99 -13.53 1.39 -5.04
C TYR A 99 -14.81 0.97 -5.75
N LEU A 100 -15.21 1.72 -6.75
CA LEU A 100 -16.38 1.42 -7.59
C LEU A 100 -15.95 1.22 -9.04
N PRO A 101 -16.36 0.13 -9.71
CA PRO A 101 -16.08 -0.04 -11.13
C PRO A 101 -16.58 1.17 -11.93
N ALA A 102 -15.71 1.74 -12.75
CA ALA A 102 -16.08 2.82 -13.63
C ALA A 102 -16.57 2.25 -14.97
N GLN A 103 -17.67 2.79 -15.49
CA GLN A 103 -18.05 2.52 -16.88
C GLN A 103 -17.12 3.31 -17.79
N THR A 104 -16.42 2.65 -18.67
CA THR A 104 -15.77 3.30 -19.79
C THR A 104 -16.87 3.79 -20.74
N ILE A 105 -17.24 5.06 -20.63
CA ILE A 105 -17.95 5.72 -21.72
C ILE A 105 -16.92 5.73 -22.87
N THR A 106 -17.21 5.02 -23.94
CA THR A 106 -16.44 5.12 -25.18
C THR A 106 -16.75 6.52 -25.75
N GLU A 107 -16.13 7.56 -25.22
CA GLU A 107 -16.06 8.83 -25.91
C GLU A 107 -15.21 8.61 -27.14
N THR A 108 -15.85 8.80 -28.30
CA THR A 108 -15.22 8.88 -29.60
C THR A 108 -13.95 9.73 -29.51
N ALA A 109 -12.84 9.09 -29.76
CA ALA A 109 -11.55 9.62 -30.23
C ALA A 109 -11.22 11.09 -29.81
N HIS A 110 -10.63 11.24 -28.64
CA HIS A 110 -9.62 12.26 -28.46
C HIS A 110 -8.47 11.63 -27.67
N ASP A 111 -7.36 11.51 -28.36
CA ASP A 111 -6.04 11.07 -27.90
C ASP A 111 -6.00 9.76 -27.09
N ALA A 112 -5.64 8.70 -27.78
CA ALA A 112 -5.13 7.50 -27.12
C ALA A 112 -4.07 7.99 -26.10
N PRO A 113 -4.16 7.59 -24.81
CA PRO A 113 -3.08 7.83 -23.89
C PRO A 113 -1.83 7.26 -24.55
N ALA A 114 -0.82 8.10 -24.77
CA ALA A 114 0.49 7.64 -25.20
C ALA A 114 0.79 6.40 -24.36
N GLN A 115 1.11 5.28 -25.00
CA GLN A 115 1.55 4.08 -24.30
C GLN A 115 2.74 4.54 -23.46
N ILE A 116 2.51 4.76 -22.16
CA ILE A 116 3.57 5.04 -21.22
C ILE A 116 4.38 3.76 -21.17
N GLU A 117 5.51 3.72 -21.87
CA GLU A 117 6.45 2.61 -21.75
C GLU A 117 6.86 2.53 -20.28
N LEU A 118 6.37 1.50 -19.61
CA LEU A 118 6.69 1.29 -18.21
C LEU A 118 8.21 1.05 -18.07
N PRO A 119 8.82 1.61 -17.03
CA PRO A 119 10.24 1.42 -16.80
C PRO A 119 10.62 -0.06 -16.76
N ARG A 120 11.68 -0.43 -17.44
CA ARG A 120 12.24 -1.77 -17.41
C ARG A 120 13.60 -1.76 -16.72
N GLY A 121 13.87 -2.80 -15.98
CA GLY A 121 15.20 -3.10 -15.44
C GLY A 121 16.10 -3.74 -16.48
N HIS A 122 17.38 -3.74 -16.20
CA HIS A 122 18.44 -4.34 -16.99
C HIS A 122 19.18 -5.46 -16.22
N GLY A 123 18.44 -6.13 -15.32
CA GLY A 123 18.98 -7.21 -14.48
C GLY A 123 19.44 -6.75 -13.10
N GLU A 124 19.09 -5.55 -12.67
CA GLU A 124 19.35 -5.08 -11.30
C GLU A 124 18.69 -6.01 -10.30
N LEU A 125 19.40 -6.32 -9.21
CA LEU A 125 18.91 -7.20 -8.16
C LEU A 125 18.18 -6.37 -7.10
N ILE A 126 16.89 -6.66 -6.93
CA ILE A 126 16.02 -6.00 -5.96
C ILE A 126 15.74 -6.95 -4.79
N LEU A 127 16.01 -6.51 -3.57
CA LEU A 127 15.61 -7.21 -2.35
C LEU A 127 14.22 -6.75 -1.95
N VAL A 128 13.24 -7.65 -2.01
CA VAL A 128 11.83 -7.40 -1.63
C VAL A 128 11.58 -7.99 -0.26
N ILE A 129 11.09 -7.16 0.67
CA ILE A 129 10.86 -7.51 2.08
C ILE A 129 9.40 -7.18 2.41
N ASP A 130 8.60 -8.20 2.71
CA ASP A 130 7.18 -8.07 3.08
C ASP A 130 6.79 -9.35 3.83
N ASP A 131 6.01 -9.29 4.89
CA ASP A 131 5.61 -10.46 5.67
C ASP A 131 4.50 -11.27 4.99
N GLU A 132 3.73 -10.66 4.08
CA GLU A 132 2.70 -11.35 3.32
C GLU A 132 3.28 -12.13 2.13
N THR A 133 3.19 -13.46 2.18
CA THR A 133 3.72 -14.33 1.10
C THR A 133 3.10 -14.01 -0.26
N ALA A 134 1.79 -13.72 -0.32
CA ALA A 134 1.10 -13.39 -1.57
C ALA A 134 1.67 -12.09 -2.17
N VAL A 135 1.87 -11.05 -1.36
CA VAL A 135 2.44 -9.77 -1.78
C VAL A 135 3.87 -9.96 -2.29
N ARG A 136 4.70 -10.71 -1.55
CA ARG A 136 6.07 -11.02 -2.00
C ARG A 136 6.10 -11.69 -3.37
N GLN A 137 5.25 -12.71 -3.58
CA GLN A 137 5.23 -13.45 -4.84
C GLN A 137 4.75 -12.61 -6.01
N ILE A 138 3.68 -11.82 -5.83
CA ILE A 138 3.16 -10.98 -6.90
C ILE A 138 4.17 -9.87 -7.26
N THR A 139 4.80 -9.26 -6.25
CA THR A 139 5.85 -8.26 -6.45
C THR A 139 7.03 -8.84 -7.21
N ARG A 140 7.47 -10.08 -6.86
CA ARG A 140 8.52 -10.79 -7.59
C ARG A 140 8.14 -10.98 -9.05
N HIS A 141 6.97 -11.59 -9.32
CA HIS A 141 6.54 -11.86 -10.70
C HIS A 141 6.46 -10.57 -11.54
N THR A 142 5.94 -9.49 -10.94
CA THR A 142 5.89 -8.19 -11.61
C THR A 142 7.28 -7.67 -11.94
N LEU A 143 8.20 -7.63 -10.97
CA LEU A 143 9.55 -7.12 -11.18
C LEU A 143 10.33 -7.97 -12.21
N GLU A 144 10.21 -9.30 -12.12
CA GLU A 144 10.86 -10.23 -13.07
C GLU A 144 10.32 -10.05 -14.49
N ALA A 145 9.00 -9.85 -14.66
CA ALA A 145 8.37 -9.56 -15.96
C ALA A 145 8.88 -8.26 -16.60
N PHE A 146 9.34 -7.32 -15.77
CA PHE A 146 9.92 -6.04 -16.21
C PHE A 146 11.45 -6.02 -16.20
N GLY A 147 12.12 -7.18 -16.13
CA GLY A 147 13.55 -7.34 -16.37
C GLY A 147 14.45 -7.14 -15.13
N TYR A 148 13.89 -7.09 -13.93
CA TYR A 148 14.64 -7.10 -12.67
C TYR A 148 14.90 -8.53 -12.18
N ARG A 149 15.94 -8.73 -11.38
CA ARG A 149 16.15 -9.94 -10.58
C ARG A 149 15.66 -9.68 -9.16
N VAL A 150 15.16 -10.69 -8.46
CA VAL A 150 14.53 -10.50 -7.16
C VAL A 150 15.06 -11.47 -6.12
N LEU A 151 15.36 -10.94 -4.94
CA LEU A 151 15.52 -11.69 -3.69
C LEU A 151 14.32 -11.42 -2.82
N LEU A 152 13.83 -12.43 -2.11
CA LEU A 152 12.69 -12.31 -1.20
C LEU A 152 13.14 -12.53 0.24
N ALA A 153 12.62 -11.72 1.14
CA ALA A 153 12.72 -11.89 2.59
C ALA A 153 11.34 -11.72 3.23
N ALA A 154 11.04 -12.56 4.22
CA ALA A 154 9.76 -12.54 4.93
C ALA A 154 9.73 -11.56 6.11
N ASP A 155 10.89 -11.12 6.57
CA ASP A 155 11.05 -10.14 7.64
C ASP A 155 12.41 -9.43 7.55
N GLY A 156 12.60 -8.43 8.41
CA GLY A 156 13.84 -7.66 8.44
C GLY A 156 15.07 -8.48 8.82
N THR A 157 14.93 -9.54 9.60
CA THR A 157 16.06 -10.38 10.04
C THR A 157 16.60 -11.20 8.86
N GLU A 158 15.70 -11.86 8.11
CA GLU A 158 16.05 -12.57 6.88
C GLU A 158 16.65 -11.61 5.84
N ALA A 159 16.05 -10.42 5.71
CA ALA A 159 16.54 -9.39 4.80
C ALA A 159 17.97 -8.97 5.10
N VAL A 160 18.31 -8.74 6.35
CA VAL A 160 19.69 -8.37 6.76
C VAL A 160 20.67 -9.49 6.43
N ALA A 161 20.31 -10.76 6.68
CA ALA A 161 21.16 -11.90 6.36
C ALA A 161 21.40 -12.05 4.85
N LEU A 162 20.34 -11.93 4.04
CA LEU A 162 20.43 -11.98 2.58
C LEU A 162 21.25 -10.81 2.03
N PHE A 163 21.00 -9.61 2.53
CA PHE A 163 21.72 -8.40 2.13
C PHE A 163 23.23 -8.54 2.46
N ALA A 164 23.58 -9.01 3.66
CA ALA A 164 24.98 -9.21 4.06
C ALA A 164 25.72 -10.14 3.10
N SER A 165 25.06 -11.20 2.63
CA SER A 165 25.67 -12.18 1.72
C SER A 165 25.84 -11.69 0.29
N ARG A 166 25.04 -10.69 -0.14
CA ARG A 166 24.95 -10.20 -1.53
C ARG A 166 25.00 -8.68 -1.65
N MET A 167 25.57 -8.00 -0.67
CA MET A 167 25.54 -6.55 -0.54
C MET A 167 26.01 -5.80 -1.80
N GLN A 168 27.00 -6.33 -2.50
CA GLN A 168 27.54 -5.72 -3.74
C GLN A 168 26.67 -5.94 -4.98
N GLU A 169 25.73 -6.90 -4.90
CA GLU A 169 24.83 -7.22 -6.02
C GLU A 169 23.48 -6.49 -5.91
N VAL A 170 23.02 -6.23 -4.68
CA VAL A 170 21.72 -5.60 -4.43
C VAL A 170 21.74 -4.15 -4.85
N ALA A 171 20.98 -3.83 -5.89
CA ALA A 171 20.88 -2.48 -6.44
C ALA A 171 19.87 -1.62 -5.65
N ALA A 172 18.76 -2.19 -5.18
CA ALA A 172 17.80 -1.50 -4.33
C ALA A 172 17.04 -2.47 -3.41
N VAL A 173 16.45 -1.92 -2.37
CA VAL A 173 15.59 -2.62 -1.42
C VAL A 173 14.20 -2.04 -1.49
N LEU A 174 13.18 -2.89 -1.67
CA LEU A 174 11.77 -2.57 -1.50
C LEU A 174 11.30 -3.21 -0.20
N THR A 175 10.94 -2.42 0.79
CA THR A 175 10.56 -2.93 2.12
C THR A 175 9.19 -2.46 2.55
N ASP A 176 8.39 -3.36 3.10
CA ASP A 176 7.23 -2.97 3.90
C ASP A 176 7.71 -2.28 5.19
N MET A 177 6.91 -1.32 5.65
CA MET A 177 7.17 -0.60 6.89
C MET A 177 6.59 -1.31 8.12
N MET A 178 5.55 -2.12 7.93
CA MET A 178 4.81 -2.79 9.01
C MET A 178 5.04 -4.30 8.92
N MET A 179 6.04 -4.80 9.59
CA MET A 179 6.35 -6.22 9.63
C MET A 179 6.57 -6.69 11.08
N PRO A 180 6.24 -7.96 11.39
CA PRO A 180 6.53 -8.54 12.69
C PRO A 180 8.03 -8.75 12.88
N VAL A 181 8.47 -8.95 14.12
CA VAL A 181 9.83 -9.25 14.55
C VAL A 181 10.80 -8.07 14.36
N MET A 182 11.04 -7.65 13.12
CA MET A 182 11.90 -6.53 12.78
C MET A 182 11.18 -5.67 11.72
N ASP A 183 10.69 -4.52 12.14
CA ASP A 183 9.93 -3.59 11.31
C ASP A 183 10.78 -2.93 10.21
N GLY A 184 10.11 -2.25 9.27
CA GLY A 184 10.77 -1.55 8.18
C GLY A 184 11.79 -0.51 8.64
N PRO A 185 11.46 0.42 9.55
CA PRO A 185 12.41 1.41 10.05
C PRO A 185 13.68 0.80 10.66
N MET A 186 13.55 -0.26 11.47
CA MET A 186 14.68 -0.95 12.06
C MET A 186 15.53 -1.64 10.98
N THR A 187 14.89 -2.31 10.04
CA THR A 187 15.54 -2.94 8.89
C THR A 187 16.34 -1.92 8.08
N ILE A 188 15.72 -0.79 7.72
CA ILE A 188 16.37 0.31 6.99
C ILE A 188 17.61 0.81 7.73
N MET A 189 17.50 1.04 9.04
CA MET A 189 18.61 1.52 9.85
C MET A 189 19.79 0.55 9.84
N VAL A 190 19.55 -0.76 9.93
CA VAL A 190 20.60 -1.79 9.89
C VAL A 190 21.25 -1.85 8.51
N LEU A 191 20.44 -1.90 7.43
CA LEU A 191 20.95 -1.95 6.06
C LEU A 191 21.83 -0.74 5.73
N ARG A 192 21.43 0.47 6.16
CA ARG A 192 22.22 1.68 5.98
C ARG A 192 23.51 1.72 6.79
N ARG A 193 23.57 1.05 7.95
CA ARG A 193 24.84 0.89 8.68
C ARG A 193 25.81 -0.01 7.94
N MET A 194 25.30 -1.02 7.22
CA MET A 194 26.11 -1.92 6.40
C MET A 194 26.55 -1.25 5.10
N GLN A 195 25.65 -0.54 4.44
CA GLN A 195 25.89 0.18 3.19
C GLN A 195 25.16 1.54 3.21
N PRO A 196 25.84 2.65 3.54
CA PRO A 196 25.22 3.97 3.68
C PRO A 196 24.50 4.48 2.44
N GLN A 197 24.93 4.04 1.25
CA GLN A 197 24.37 4.47 -0.05
C GLN A 197 23.35 3.49 -0.62
N VAL A 198 22.85 2.53 0.17
CA VAL A 198 21.84 1.59 -0.32
C VAL A 198 20.56 2.33 -0.73
N HIS A 199 20.08 2.07 -1.94
CA HIS A 199 18.83 2.63 -2.44
C HIS A 199 17.65 1.91 -1.78
N ILE A 200 16.74 2.67 -1.16
CA ILE A 200 15.60 2.10 -0.42
C ILE A 200 14.31 2.76 -0.90
N LEU A 201 13.36 1.91 -1.28
CA LEU A 201 11.97 2.24 -1.55
C LEU A 201 11.12 1.64 -0.45
N ALA A 202 10.46 2.46 0.35
CA ALA A 202 9.63 2.01 1.46
C ALA A 202 8.15 1.95 1.06
N ALA A 203 7.48 0.83 1.33
CA ALA A 203 6.05 0.66 1.11
C ALA A 203 5.30 0.75 2.44
N SER A 204 4.26 1.58 2.50
CA SER A 204 3.46 1.78 3.72
C SER A 204 1.98 1.91 3.40
N GLY A 205 1.12 1.30 4.23
CA GLY A 205 -0.32 1.53 4.20
C GLY A 205 -0.76 2.87 4.78
N LEU A 206 0.17 3.62 5.36
CA LEU A 206 -0.09 4.87 6.07
C LEU A 206 0.20 6.09 5.21
N SER A 207 -0.81 6.94 5.07
CA SER A 207 -0.65 8.32 4.57
C SER A 207 -0.30 9.33 5.69
N THR A 208 -0.05 8.86 6.92
CA THR A 208 0.20 9.72 8.08
C THR A 208 1.66 10.12 8.21
N SER A 209 1.88 11.39 8.51
CA SER A 209 3.15 12.07 8.64
C SER A 209 4.19 11.34 9.51
N GLY A 210 3.76 10.66 10.58
CA GLY A 210 4.68 10.08 11.56
C GLY A 210 5.54 8.89 11.05
N MET A 211 5.04 8.06 10.12
CA MET A 211 5.85 6.94 9.57
C MET A 211 6.72 7.39 8.41
N VAL A 212 6.20 8.29 7.59
CA VAL A 212 6.99 8.97 6.55
C VAL A 212 8.14 9.74 7.21
N GLU A 213 7.89 10.43 8.32
CA GLU A 213 8.94 11.14 9.08
C GLU A 213 9.98 10.19 9.68
N LYS A 214 9.57 9.04 10.26
CA LYS A 214 10.51 8.03 10.76
C LYS A 214 11.38 7.46 9.66
N ALA A 215 10.79 7.12 8.53
CA ALA A 215 11.54 6.58 7.39
C ALA A 215 12.40 7.65 6.71
N ALA A 216 11.91 8.88 6.60
CA ALA A 216 12.71 10.03 6.14
C ALA A 216 13.90 10.30 7.08
N SER A 217 13.69 10.22 8.40
CA SER A 217 14.77 10.34 9.40
C SER A 217 15.79 9.20 9.29
N ALA A 218 15.35 8.01 8.83
CA ALA A 218 16.22 6.91 8.47
C ALA A 218 16.87 7.09 7.07
N GLY A 219 16.63 8.23 6.39
CA GLY A 219 17.23 8.60 5.11
C GLY A 219 16.51 8.05 3.89
N VAL A 220 15.30 7.52 4.00
CA VAL A 220 14.50 7.10 2.85
C VAL A 220 13.97 8.32 2.12
N ARG A 221 14.11 8.35 0.81
CA ARG A 221 13.66 9.46 -0.06
C ARG A 221 12.40 9.10 -0.85
N HIS A 222 12.19 7.82 -1.11
CA HIS A 222 11.09 7.31 -1.94
C HIS A 222 10.15 6.42 -1.16
N PHE A 223 8.86 6.68 -1.33
CA PHE A 223 7.79 5.97 -0.63
C PHE A 223 6.72 5.51 -1.61
N LEU A 224 6.19 4.30 -1.36
CA LEU A 224 5.00 3.76 -1.99
C LEU A 224 3.86 3.75 -0.97
N LEU A 225 2.71 4.29 -1.33
CA LEU A 225 1.50 4.18 -0.53
C LEU A 225 0.72 2.94 -0.97
N LYS A 226 0.58 1.98 -0.07
CA LYS A 226 -0.28 0.80 -0.29
C LYS A 226 -1.76 1.20 -0.20
N PRO A 227 -2.62 0.69 -1.10
CA PRO A 227 -2.30 -0.18 -2.23
C PRO A 227 -1.78 0.62 -3.45
N TYR A 228 -0.85 0.04 -4.21
CA TYR A 228 -0.25 0.65 -5.40
C TYR A 228 -0.35 -0.27 -6.62
N THR A 229 -0.32 0.30 -7.82
CA THR A 229 -0.30 -0.44 -9.08
C THR A 229 1.14 -0.80 -9.47
N ALA A 230 1.30 -1.75 -10.42
CA ALA A 230 2.60 -2.08 -10.99
C ALA A 230 3.29 -0.85 -11.59
N GLU A 231 2.54 0.01 -12.28
CA GLU A 231 3.06 1.25 -12.87
C GLU A 231 3.70 2.16 -11.81
N VAL A 232 2.97 2.44 -10.72
CA VAL A 232 3.44 3.30 -9.63
C VAL A 232 4.69 2.72 -8.98
N MET A 233 4.72 1.39 -8.75
CA MET A 233 5.87 0.70 -8.19
C MET A 233 7.10 0.79 -9.10
N LEU A 234 6.95 0.50 -10.40
CA LEU A 234 8.05 0.52 -11.36
C LEU A 234 8.61 1.94 -11.56
N GLN A 235 7.75 2.96 -11.61
CA GLN A 235 8.17 4.35 -11.68
C GLN A 235 8.93 4.79 -10.43
N ALA A 236 8.44 4.43 -9.24
CA ALA A 236 9.13 4.74 -7.99
C ALA A 236 10.47 4.02 -7.88
N LEU A 237 10.53 2.74 -8.27
CA LEU A 237 11.76 1.95 -8.26
C LEU A 237 12.81 2.54 -9.21
N LYS A 238 12.40 2.94 -10.44
CA LYS A 238 13.29 3.62 -11.37
C LYS A 238 13.90 4.89 -10.77
N LYS A 239 13.08 5.73 -10.15
CA LYS A 239 13.54 6.94 -9.46
C LYS A 239 14.53 6.62 -8.35
N THR A 240 14.22 5.58 -7.55
CA THR A 240 15.08 5.13 -6.45
C THR A 240 16.45 4.66 -6.94
N LEU A 241 16.53 4.00 -8.10
CA LEU A 241 17.78 3.51 -8.68
C LEU A 241 18.62 4.63 -9.34
N GLN A 242 18.05 5.82 -9.60
CA GLN A 242 18.72 6.94 -10.25
C GLN A 242 19.29 7.97 -9.28
N ASP A 243 18.93 7.87 -7.98
CA ASP A 243 19.45 8.74 -6.90
C ASP A 243 20.83 8.29 -6.40
#